data_f77d2db55626151e67c362f6939c5f96
#
_entry.id   f77d2db55626151e67c362f6939c5f96
#
_cell.length_a   1.000
_cell.length_b   1.000
_cell.length_c   1.000
_cell.angle_alpha   90.00
_cell.angle_beta   90.00
_cell.angle_gamma   90.00
#
_symmetry.space_group_name_H-M   'P 1'
#
loop_
_entity.id
_entity.type
_entity.pdbx_description
1 polymer ?
#
loop_
_entity_poly.entity_id
_entity_poly.type
_entity_poly.pdbx_seq_one_letter_code
_entity_poly.pdbx_strand_id
1 'polypeptide(L)'
;RAESLKEPVKLTQGSALGDFKQQQAESILERLPQGVSIRVARDDANAALVKNLEGVTESQGAKASNPYEMGKSIQESLKKGADVNMAKIGKMYDNANAQGQQNLVDPTPMINGLMKNIDAIQAGNDAGPALTMANTLKRLGLMKVNAITGDFEPTGNLMTAQQAMELYKSANKNYVKGATSSIHMTDFKRGIIDALDQTPAGDLFKQATNAFKNHARTYDDPKLVSALLKVGADDTPEIAAEKIFDRIVMKGSIDDINNLKKVILTSDKSVRQQGLDSLKNMRAATSNYLLEKSFMGNAINETGERVVSGSNLINAVKQLGGGGSAKNEELGWLKIQAIMGAKATQELKNIASVSLDATRKVRGAAETSGTAERLISLLGSMPLNIGKPVQLVANAAMTGIKNEGQRQEAKQAVNAVTELMKKKAKPIPTALGAASSGQAANR
;
A
#
# COMPACT_ATOMS: atom_id res chain seq x y z
N ARG A 1 -24.69 10.42 5.89
CA ARG A 1 -23.61 9.58 5.36
C ARG A 1 -24.13 8.35 4.61
N ALA A 2 -25.09 7.61 5.19
CA ALA A 2 -25.63 6.41 4.55
C ALA A 2 -26.32 6.71 3.20
N GLU A 3 -27.06 7.79 3.12
CA GLU A 3 -27.72 8.26 1.89
C GLU A 3 -26.78 8.91 0.88
N SER A 4 -25.59 9.34 1.31
CA SER A 4 -24.57 9.97 0.44
C SER A 4 -23.60 8.97 -0.18
N LEU A 5 -23.72 7.68 0.08
CA LEU A 5 -22.97 6.64 -0.61
C LEU A 5 -23.47 6.51 -2.06
N LYS A 6 -22.65 5.98 -2.94
CA LYS A 6 -22.98 5.77 -4.36
C LYS A 6 -24.25 4.92 -4.52
N GLU A 7 -24.32 3.83 -3.74
CA GLU A 7 -25.53 3.07 -3.51
C GLU A 7 -26.06 3.45 -2.12
N PRO A 8 -27.19 4.19 -2.03
CA PRO A 8 -27.72 4.63 -0.74
C PRO A 8 -28.06 3.46 0.18
N VAL A 9 -27.61 3.52 1.43
CA VAL A 9 -27.84 2.49 2.45
C VAL A 9 -28.99 2.94 3.35
N LYS A 10 -30.07 2.20 3.35
CA LYS A 10 -31.22 2.44 4.24
C LYS A 10 -30.99 1.71 5.57
N LEU A 11 -30.65 2.48 6.60
CA LEU A 11 -30.49 1.94 7.95
C LEU A 11 -31.86 1.75 8.63
N THR A 12 -31.93 0.78 9.55
CA THR A 12 -33.09 0.70 10.48
C THR A 12 -33.12 1.95 11.34
N GLN A 13 -34.30 2.28 11.89
CA GLN A 13 -34.47 3.50 12.68
C GLN A 13 -33.56 3.54 13.91
N GLY A 14 -33.38 2.41 14.59
CA GLY A 14 -32.49 2.27 15.73
C GLY A 14 -31.02 2.48 15.34
N SER A 15 -30.61 1.93 14.19
CA SER A 15 -29.25 2.12 13.65
C SER A 15 -29.02 3.56 13.18
N ALA A 16 -30.01 4.18 12.54
CA ALA A 16 -29.91 5.54 12.03
C ALA A 16 -29.82 6.60 13.14
N LEU A 17 -30.56 6.41 14.23
CA LEU A 17 -30.61 7.33 15.38
C LEU A 17 -29.53 7.02 16.44
N GLY A 18 -28.91 5.83 16.38
CA GLY A 18 -27.98 5.37 17.43
C GLY A 18 -28.69 5.11 18.77
N ASP A 19 -30.02 4.97 18.76
CA ASP A 19 -30.82 4.77 19.98
C ASP A 19 -30.70 3.30 20.44
N PHE A 20 -30.01 3.10 21.55
CA PHE A 20 -29.77 1.78 22.14
C PHE A 20 -31.06 0.99 22.41
N LYS A 21 -32.11 1.65 22.98
CA LYS A 21 -33.37 1.00 23.31
C LYS A 21 -34.09 0.54 22.04
N GLN A 22 -34.05 1.35 21.01
CA GLN A 22 -34.66 1.02 19.73
C GLN A 22 -33.89 -0.08 18.99
N GLN A 23 -32.54 -0.05 18.99
CA GLN A 23 -31.73 -1.14 18.45
C GLN A 23 -31.99 -2.48 19.17
N GLN A 24 -32.15 -2.44 20.50
CA GLN A 24 -32.48 -3.61 21.30
C GLN A 24 -33.83 -4.16 20.92
N ALA A 25 -34.83 -3.32 20.78
CA ALA A 25 -36.17 -3.72 20.38
C ALA A 25 -36.22 -4.28 18.96
N GLU A 26 -35.50 -3.65 18.02
CA GLU A 26 -35.31 -4.16 16.66
C GLU A 26 -34.65 -5.55 16.65
N SER A 27 -33.63 -5.76 17.48
CA SER A 27 -32.91 -7.05 17.59
C SER A 27 -33.83 -8.18 18.14
N ILE A 28 -34.75 -7.83 19.04
CA ILE A 28 -35.75 -8.77 19.55
C ILE A 28 -36.80 -9.06 18.48
N LEU A 29 -37.34 -8.01 17.84
CA LEU A 29 -38.37 -8.17 16.80
C LEU A 29 -37.84 -8.93 15.59
N GLU A 30 -36.58 -8.79 15.22
CA GLU A 30 -35.95 -9.51 14.12
C GLU A 30 -36.05 -11.04 14.25
N ARG A 31 -36.02 -11.55 15.49
CA ARG A 31 -36.16 -12.99 15.79
C ARG A 31 -37.59 -13.48 15.74
N LEU A 32 -38.57 -12.59 15.64
CA LEU A 32 -40.00 -12.91 15.59
C LEU A 32 -40.51 -12.96 14.14
N PRO A 33 -41.59 -13.71 13.86
CA PRO A 33 -42.23 -13.70 12.54
C PRO A 33 -42.58 -12.28 12.04
N GLN A 34 -42.95 -11.38 12.97
CA GLN A 34 -43.28 -9.97 12.67
C GLN A 34 -42.08 -9.12 12.29
N GLY A 35 -40.86 -9.61 12.51
CA GLY A 35 -39.61 -8.90 12.24
C GLY A 35 -39.12 -8.98 10.79
N VAL A 36 -39.89 -9.59 9.88
CA VAL A 36 -39.54 -9.74 8.46
C VAL A 36 -39.09 -8.40 7.86
N SER A 37 -39.82 -7.30 8.13
CA SER A 37 -39.45 -5.97 7.59
C SER A 37 -38.10 -5.45 8.09
N ILE A 38 -37.65 -5.85 9.29
CA ILE A 38 -36.36 -5.47 9.85
C ILE A 38 -35.24 -6.32 9.19
N ARG A 39 -35.49 -7.63 9.02
CA ARG A 39 -34.57 -8.52 8.33
C ARG A 39 -34.35 -8.06 6.89
N VAL A 40 -35.43 -7.83 6.14
CA VAL A 40 -35.36 -7.31 4.77
C VAL A 40 -34.57 -5.97 4.72
N ALA A 41 -34.86 -5.02 5.64
CA ALA A 41 -34.13 -3.75 5.68
C ALA A 41 -32.64 -3.92 5.97
N ARG A 42 -32.25 -4.92 6.79
CA ARG A 42 -30.82 -5.23 7.04
C ARG A 42 -30.16 -5.93 5.87
N ASP A 43 -30.87 -6.82 5.19
CA ASP A 43 -30.36 -7.49 3.99
C ASP A 43 -30.18 -6.49 2.85
N ASP A 44 -31.15 -5.59 2.63
CA ASP A 44 -31.03 -4.49 1.64
C ASP A 44 -29.85 -3.57 1.98
N ALA A 45 -29.65 -3.23 3.27
CA ALA A 45 -28.53 -2.43 3.70
C ALA A 45 -27.18 -3.15 3.46
N ASN A 46 -27.14 -4.46 3.72
CA ASN A 46 -25.95 -5.28 3.44
C ASN A 46 -25.66 -5.34 1.94
N ALA A 47 -26.66 -5.60 1.10
CA ALA A 47 -26.51 -5.64 -0.35
C ALA A 47 -25.98 -4.29 -0.91
N ALA A 48 -26.50 -3.16 -0.40
CA ALA A 48 -26.00 -1.84 -0.77
C ALA A 48 -24.55 -1.61 -0.30
N LEU A 49 -24.16 -2.08 0.89
CA LEU A 49 -22.80 -2.00 1.38
C LEU A 49 -21.83 -2.84 0.54
N VAL A 50 -22.20 -4.07 0.17
CA VAL A 50 -21.44 -4.93 -0.75
C VAL A 50 -21.21 -4.20 -2.07
N LYS A 51 -22.28 -3.69 -2.71
CA LYS A 51 -22.18 -2.94 -3.98
C LYS A 51 -21.29 -1.72 -3.89
N ASN A 52 -21.34 -0.98 -2.77
CA ASN A 52 -20.45 0.17 -2.57
C ASN A 52 -18.98 -0.27 -2.48
N LEU A 53 -18.66 -1.34 -1.74
CA LEU A 53 -17.31 -1.88 -1.65
C LEU A 53 -16.82 -2.41 -2.99
N GLU A 54 -17.66 -3.16 -3.71
CA GLU A 54 -17.37 -3.63 -5.07
C GLU A 54 -17.16 -2.46 -6.03
N GLY A 55 -17.99 -1.41 -5.94
CA GLY A 55 -17.86 -0.20 -6.73
C GLY A 55 -16.54 0.54 -6.49
N VAL A 56 -16.04 0.62 -5.23
CA VAL A 56 -14.71 1.13 -4.94
C VAL A 56 -13.66 0.24 -5.60
N THR A 57 -13.79 -1.09 -5.48
CA THR A 57 -12.86 -2.07 -6.04
C THR A 57 -12.79 -1.95 -7.57
N GLU A 58 -13.93 -1.90 -8.24
CA GLU A 58 -14.02 -1.72 -9.69
C GLU A 58 -13.40 -0.40 -10.16
N SER A 59 -13.63 0.70 -9.41
CA SER A 59 -13.07 2.02 -9.72
C SER A 59 -11.54 2.03 -9.69
N GLN A 60 -10.91 1.11 -8.94
CA GLN A 60 -9.47 0.90 -8.92
C GLN A 60 -8.97 0.01 -10.06
N GLY A 61 -9.87 -0.48 -10.90
CA GLY A 61 -9.55 -1.32 -12.05
C GLY A 61 -9.40 -2.80 -11.74
N ALA A 62 -10.03 -3.24 -10.67
CA ALA A 62 -9.93 -4.58 -10.15
C ALA A 62 -10.95 -5.54 -10.77
N LYS A 63 -10.72 -5.97 -12.00
CA LYS A 63 -11.31 -7.25 -12.44
C LYS A 63 -10.40 -8.42 -12.10
N ALA A 64 -9.98 -8.70 -10.93
CA ALA A 64 -9.14 -9.84 -10.53
C ALA A 64 -7.61 -9.62 -10.58
N SER A 65 -7.10 -8.59 -9.91
CA SER A 65 -5.68 -8.60 -9.58
C SER A 65 -5.49 -9.35 -8.24
N ASN A 66 -4.87 -10.51 -8.30
CA ASN A 66 -4.42 -11.23 -7.11
C ASN A 66 -3.02 -10.73 -6.66
N PRO A 67 -2.57 -11.05 -5.44
CA PRO A 67 -1.25 -10.66 -4.96
C PRO A 67 -0.08 -11.10 -5.84
N TYR A 68 -0.17 -12.25 -6.50
CA TYR A 68 0.85 -12.77 -7.40
C TYR A 68 0.97 -11.91 -8.67
N GLU A 69 -0.14 -11.64 -9.36
CA GLU A 69 -0.16 -10.80 -10.57
C GLU A 69 0.32 -9.38 -10.28
N MET A 70 -0.09 -8.82 -9.15
CA MET A 70 0.40 -7.53 -8.68
C MET A 70 1.92 -7.57 -8.50
N GLY A 71 2.44 -8.57 -7.78
CA GLY A 71 3.86 -8.68 -7.49
C GLY A 71 4.69 -8.82 -8.75
N LYS A 72 4.29 -9.72 -9.65
CA LYS A 72 4.91 -9.95 -10.94
C LYS A 72 4.95 -8.68 -11.78
N SER A 73 3.83 -7.99 -11.91
CA SER A 73 3.75 -6.76 -12.73
C SER A 73 4.64 -5.63 -12.19
N ILE A 74 4.77 -5.49 -10.85
CA ILE A 74 5.66 -4.51 -10.23
C ILE A 74 7.13 -4.86 -10.50
N GLN A 75 7.54 -6.12 -10.28
CA GLN A 75 8.92 -6.55 -10.55
C GLN A 75 9.31 -6.35 -12.01
N GLU A 76 8.47 -6.79 -12.93
CA GLU A 76 8.71 -6.63 -14.37
C GLU A 76 8.81 -5.17 -14.78
N SER A 77 7.94 -4.31 -14.23
CA SER A 77 7.96 -2.88 -14.51
C SER A 77 9.23 -2.22 -13.98
N LEU A 78 9.65 -2.53 -12.75
CA LEU A 78 10.88 -2.01 -12.16
C LEU A 78 12.11 -2.48 -12.90
N LYS A 79 12.21 -3.79 -13.21
CA LYS A 79 13.33 -4.37 -13.95
C LYS A 79 13.47 -3.73 -15.32
N LYS A 80 12.39 -3.68 -16.08
CA LYS A 80 12.41 -3.06 -17.41
C LYS A 80 12.77 -1.58 -17.36
N GLY A 81 12.27 -0.84 -16.35
CA GLY A 81 12.63 0.55 -16.12
C GLY A 81 14.12 0.73 -15.84
N ALA A 82 14.70 -0.10 -14.97
CA ALA A 82 16.13 -0.11 -14.66
C ALA A 82 16.97 -0.47 -15.89
N ASP A 83 16.59 -1.53 -16.63
CA ASP A 83 17.32 -2.00 -17.82
C ASP A 83 17.34 -0.94 -18.93
N VAL A 84 16.20 -0.30 -19.22
CA VAL A 84 16.13 0.78 -20.23
C VAL A 84 16.97 1.98 -19.80
N ASN A 85 16.97 2.34 -18.51
CA ASN A 85 17.78 3.42 -17.99
C ASN A 85 19.27 3.08 -18.10
N MET A 86 19.70 1.88 -17.71
CA MET A 86 21.09 1.43 -17.84
C MET A 86 21.56 1.34 -19.30
N ALA A 87 20.70 0.88 -20.21
CA ALA A 87 21.04 0.86 -21.65
C ALA A 87 21.28 2.27 -22.21
N LYS A 88 20.50 3.28 -21.75
CA LYS A 88 20.74 4.68 -22.12
C LYS A 88 22.07 5.19 -21.58
N ILE A 89 22.38 4.88 -20.31
CA ILE A 89 23.66 5.23 -19.67
C ILE A 89 24.81 4.57 -20.41
N GLY A 90 24.66 3.30 -20.79
CA GLY A 90 25.65 2.59 -21.62
C GLY A 90 25.97 3.37 -22.91
N LYS A 91 24.92 3.76 -23.67
CA LYS A 91 25.09 4.58 -24.88
C LYS A 91 25.77 5.93 -24.63
N MET A 92 25.49 6.56 -23.47
CA MET A 92 26.19 7.81 -23.11
C MET A 92 27.67 7.57 -22.87
N TYR A 93 28.07 6.48 -22.21
CA TYR A 93 29.48 6.09 -22.06
C TYR A 93 30.11 5.71 -23.39
N ASP A 94 29.39 4.99 -24.27
CA ASP A 94 29.91 4.63 -25.60
C ASP A 94 30.20 5.89 -26.44
N ASN A 95 29.29 6.87 -26.39
CA ASN A 95 29.51 8.16 -27.06
C ASN A 95 30.71 8.93 -26.47
N ALA A 96 30.83 8.98 -25.14
CA ALA A 96 31.98 9.59 -24.48
C ALA A 96 33.29 8.87 -24.87
N ASN A 97 33.31 7.53 -24.91
CA ASN A 97 34.47 6.75 -25.32
C ASN A 97 34.86 7.01 -26.78
N ALA A 98 33.88 7.04 -27.71
CA ALA A 98 34.14 7.33 -29.12
C ALA A 98 34.79 8.71 -29.33
N GLN A 99 34.27 9.72 -28.62
CA GLN A 99 34.89 11.06 -28.61
C GLN A 99 36.26 11.02 -27.93
N GLY A 100 36.41 10.24 -26.87
CA GLY A 100 37.65 10.15 -26.07
C GLY A 100 38.83 9.51 -26.78
N GLN A 101 38.61 8.72 -27.85
CA GLN A 101 39.69 8.12 -28.63
C GLN A 101 40.58 9.16 -29.31
N GLN A 102 40.02 10.31 -29.68
CA GLN A 102 40.68 11.37 -30.39
C GLN A 102 41.24 12.46 -29.46
N ASN A 103 40.93 12.42 -28.18
CA ASN A 103 41.31 13.44 -27.21
C ASN A 103 42.43 12.93 -26.30
N LEU A 104 43.54 13.64 -26.26
CA LEU A 104 44.63 13.37 -25.35
C LEU A 104 44.46 14.16 -24.05
N VAL A 105 44.77 13.54 -22.93
CA VAL A 105 44.73 14.12 -21.59
C VAL A 105 46.04 13.96 -20.88
N ASP A 106 46.37 14.94 -20.06
CA ASP A 106 47.52 14.89 -19.15
C ASP A 106 47.17 14.03 -17.93
N PRO A 107 47.85 12.90 -17.66
CA PRO A 107 47.59 12.04 -16.51
C PRO A 107 48.08 12.63 -15.18
N THR A 108 48.78 13.75 -15.18
CA THR A 108 49.38 14.35 -13.97
C THR A 108 48.38 14.57 -12.83
N PRO A 109 47.15 15.10 -13.05
CA PRO A 109 46.18 15.26 -11.96
C PRO A 109 45.78 13.93 -11.27
N MET A 110 45.60 12.84 -12.05
CA MET A 110 45.27 11.55 -11.48
C MET A 110 46.46 10.89 -10.77
N ILE A 111 47.65 11.04 -11.31
CA ILE A 111 48.89 10.57 -10.68
C ILE A 111 49.09 11.30 -9.34
N ASN A 112 48.96 12.64 -9.32
CA ASN A 112 49.04 13.42 -8.10
C ASN A 112 47.99 13.03 -7.07
N GLY A 113 46.75 12.72 -7.51
CA GLY A 113 45.70 12.21 -6.64
C GLY A 113 46.05 10.88 -5.98
N LEU A 114 46.76 9.99 -6.73
CA LEU A 114 47.26 8.73 -6.19
C LEU A 114 48.45 8.95 -5.26
N MET A 115 49.40 9.82 -5.66
CA MET A 115 50.64 10.12 -4.93
C MET A 115 50.41 10.82 -3.59
N LYS A 116 49.36 11.60 -3.41
CA LYS A 116 49.01 12.24 -2.12
C LYS A 116 49.04 11.31 -0.92
N ASN A 117 48.87 10.03 -1.16
CA ASN A 117 48.74 9.00 -0.13
C ASN A 117 49.80 7.90 -0.30
N ILE A 118 50.89 8.19 -1.02
CA ILE A 118 51.91 7.19 -1.41
C ILE A 118 52.54 6.51 -0.21
N ASP A 119 52.85 7.28 0.85
CA ASP A 119 53.44 6.75 2.08
C ASP A 119 52.47 5.77 2.78
N ALA A 120 51.19 6.09 2.80
CA ALA A 120 50.17 5.22 3.32
C ALA A 120 49.96 3.98 2.43
N ILE A 121 50.11 4.14 1.11
CA ILE A 121 50.03 3.04 0.12
C ILE A 121 51.25 2.10 0.29
N GLN A 122 52.41 2.61 0.55
CA GLN A 122 53.64 1.82 0.74
C GLN A 122 53.69 1.16 2.13
N ALA A 123 53.16 1.83 3.15
CA ALA A 123 53.20 1.37 4.55
C ALA A 123 52.06 0.44 4.99
N GLY A 124 50.96 0.36 4.25
CA GLY A 124 49.73 -0.24 4.75
C GLY A 124 49.28 -1.54 4.08
N ASN A 125 48.67 -2.43 4.89
CA ASN A 125 48.05 -3.67 4.42
C ASN A 125 46.80 -3.44 3.53
N ASP A 126 46.23 -2.23 3.50
CA ASP A 126 45.05 -1.83 2.71
C ASP A 126 45.37 -1.13 1.39
N ALA A 127 46.65 -1.14 0.99
CA ALA A 127 47.11 -0.47 -0.22
C ALA A 127 46.78 -1.21 -1.55
N GLY A 128 46.24 -2.42 -1.47
CA GLY A 128 45.99 -3.29 -2.62
C GLY A 128 45.33 -2.62 -3.84
N PRO A 129 44.18 -1.94 -3.71
CA PRO A 129 43.53 -1.27 -4.83
C PRO A 129 44.36 -0.12 -5.41
N ALA A 130 44.99 0.72 -4.56
CA ALA A 130 45.80 1.85 -5.00
C ALA A 130 47.09 1.39 -5.66
N LEU A 131 47.76 0.37 -5.11
CA LEU A 131 48.93 -0.26 -5.69
C LEU A 131 48.59 -0.90 -7.06
N THR A 132 47.45 -1.50 -7.21
CA THR A 132 46.95 -2.03 -8.49
C THR A 132 46.80 -0.92 -9.53
N MET A 133 46.31 0.26 -9.15
CA MET A 133 46.21 1.42 -10.05
C MET A 133 47.60 1.97 -10.40
N ALA A 134 48.52 2.10 -9.43
CA ALA A 134 49.88 2.52 -9.67
C ALA A 134 50.59 1.58 -10.66
N ASN A 135 50.50 0.27 -10.48
CA ASN A 135 51.05 -0.71 -11.40
C ASN A 135 50.40 -0.64 -12.79
N THR A 136 49.07 -0.34 -12.86
CA THR A 136 48.40 -0.14 -14.14
C THR A 136 48.93 1.10 -14.87
N LEU A 137 49.10 2.23 -14.18
CA LEU A 137 49.67 3.44 -14.75
C LEU A 137 51.12 3.21 -15.23
N LYS A 138 51.93 2.45 -14.46
CA LYS A 138 53.29 2.05 -14.86
C LYS A 138 53.24 1.19 -16.14
N ARG A 139 52.37 0.20 -16.23
CA ARG A 139 52.21 -0.64 -17.41
C ARG A 139 51.80 0.15 -18.66
N LEU A 140 51.00 1.21 -18.48
CA LEU A 140 50.61 2.14 -19.54
C LEU A 140 51.70 3.12 -19.90
N GLY A 141 52.87 3.13 -19.23
CA GLY A 141 53.97 4.04 -19.47
C GLY A 141 53.71 5.46 -18.98
N LEU A 142 52.74 5.67 -18.11
CA LEU A 142 52.34 6.97 -17.57
C LEU A 142 53.08 7.31 -16.27
N MET A 143 53.57 6.27 -15.58
CA MET A 143 54.39 6.36 -14.37
C MET A 143 55.66 5.54 -14.50
N LYS A 144 56.70 5.99 -13.86
CA LYS A 144 57.97 5.25 -13.67
C LYS A 144 58.36 5.23 -12.19
N VAL A 145 59.23 4.30 -11.83
CA VAL A 145 59.84 4.30 -10.51
C VAL A 145 61.20 4.96 -10.65
N ASN A 146 61.48 5.98 -9.83
CA ASN A 146 62.80 6.60 -9.77
C ASN A 146 63.83 5.57 -9.24
N ALA A 147 64.86 5.33 -10.03
CA ALA A 147 65.84 4.29 -9.70
C ALA A 147 66.68 4.63 -8.44
N ILE A 148 66.70 5.91 -8.03
CA ILE A 148 67.52 6.39 -6.91
C ILE A 148 66.70 6.45 -5.64
N THR A 149 65.45 7.00 -5.68
CA THR A 149 64.61 7.23 -4.51
C THR A 149 63.61 6.10 -4.29
N GLY A 150 63.31 5.29 -5.31
CA GLY A 150 62.24 4.29 -5.27
C GLY A 150 60.84 4.88 -5.44
N ASP A 151 60.72 6.20 -5.58
CA ASP A 151 59.42 6.88 -5.66
C ASP A 151 58.79 6.72 -7.05
N PHE A 152 57.48 6.82 -7.07
CA PHE A 152 56.70 6.87 -8.31
C PHE A 152 56.72 8.29 -8.88
N GLU A 153 57.06 8.43 -10.17
CA GLU A 153 57.10 9.70 -10.88
C GLU A 153 56.28 9.63 -12.18
N PRO A 154 55.60 10.73 -12.58
CA PRO A 154 54.97 10.80 -13.89
C PRO A 154 56.03 10.77 -14.99
N THR A 155 55.73 10.16 -16.12
CA THR A 155 56.64 10.12 -17.29
C THR A 155 56.49 11.32 -18.21
N GLY A 156 55.41 12.10 -18.07
CA GLY A 156 55.03 13.17 -19.00
C GLY A 156 54.31 12.69 -20.27
N ASN A 157 54.12 11.38 -20.42
CA ASN A 157 53.35 10.85 -21.55
C ASN A 157 51.89 11.18 -21.41
N LEU A 158 51.23 11.55 -22.51
CA LEU A 158 49.80 11.75 -22.60
C LEU A 158 49.08 10.39 -22.76
N MET A 159 47.82 10.34 -22.38
CA MET A 159 46.94 9.19 -22.61
C MET A 159 45.67 9.65 -23.34
N THR A 160 44.91 8.71 -23.92
CA THR A 160 43.62 9.06 -24.49
C THR A 160 42.58 9.24 -23.37
N ALA A 161 41.61 10.12 -23.61
CA ALA A 161 40.50 10.28 -22.67
C ALA A 161 39.74 8.97 -22.48
N GLN A 162 39.66 8.10 -23.50
CA GLN A 162 39.11 6.75 -23.38
C GLN A 162 39.87 5.93 -22.33
N GLN A 163 41.19 5.91 -22.37
CA GLN A 163 42.00 5.20 -21.36
C GLN A 163 41.77 5.75 -19.96
N ALA A 164 41.61 7.08 -19.80
CA ALA A 164 41.26 7.70 -18.53
C ALA A 164 39.89 7.22 -18.02
N MET A 165 38.88 7.15 -18.89
CA MET A 165 37.56 6.64 -18.56
C MET A 165 37.59 5.16 -18.14
N GLU A 166 38.41 4.33 -18.79
CA GLU A 166 38.58 2.92 -18.41
C GLU A 166 39.25 2.78 -17.05
N LEU A 167 40.26 3.64 -16.75
CA LEU A 167 40.85 3.70 -15.41
C LEU A 167 39.84 4.11 -14.36
N TYR A 168 38.94 5.05 -14.66
CA TYR A 168 37.85 5.42 -13.74
C TYR A 168 36.92 4.24 -13.46
N LYS A 169 36.50 3.47 -14.49
CA LYS A 169 35.69 2.26 -14.33
C LYS A 169 36.43 1.21 -13.48
N SER A 170 37.71 1.00 -13.73
CA SER A 170 38.54 0.09 -12.95
C SER A 170 38.67 0.52 -11.49
N ALA A 171 38.88 1.83 -11.26
CA ALA A 171 38.90 2.39 -9.91
C ALA A 171 37.61 2.21 -9.16
N ASN A 172 36.44 2.37 -9.82
CA ASN A 172 35.15 2.09 -9.22
C ASN A 172 34.93 0.61 -8.87
N LYS A 173 35.40 -0.31 -9.72
CA LYS A 173 35.31 -1.75 -9.47
C LYS A 173 36.13 -2.17 -8.23
N ASN A 174 37.23 -1.52 -7.99
CA ASN A 174 38.14 -1.79 -6.87
C ASN A 174 37.82 -0.94 -5.62
N TYR A 175 36.77 -0.12 -5.65
CA TYR A 175 36.35 0.72 -4.54
C TYR A 175 35.60 -0.08 -3.50
N VAL A 176 36.09 -0.11 -2.26
CA VAL A 176 35.43 -0.76 -1.12
C VAL A 176 34.94 0.31 -0.14
N LYS A 177 33.65 0.46 0.01
CA LYS A 177 33.06 1.46 0.92
C LYS A 177 33.47 1.20 2.35
N GLY A 178 34.04 2.21 3.01
CA GLY A 178 34.47 2.14 4.42
C GLY A 178 35.89 1.60 4.65
N ALA A 179 36.60 1.17 3.60
CA ALA A 179 38.02 0.83 3.70
C ALA A 179 38.90 2.07 3.63
N THR A 180 40.04 2.06 4.30
CA THR A 180 41.06 3.15 4.24
C THR A 180 41.52 3.39 2.81
N SER A 181 41.68 2.33 2.01
CA SER A 181 41.97 2.40 0.57
C SER A 181 40.94 3.19 -0.25
N SER A 182 39.71 3.38 0.26
CA SER A 182 38.69 4.14 -0.44
C SER A 182 38.99 5.64 -0.56
N ILE A 183 39.77 6.19 0.37
CA ILE A 183 40.24 7.61 0.30
C ILE A 183 41.17 7.78 -0.90
N HIS A 184 42.16 6.89 -1.04
CA HIS A 184 43.10 6.90 -2.14
C HIS A 184 42.43 6.77 -3.50
N MET A 185 41.44 5.89 -3.58
CA MET A 185 40.63 5.69 -4.79
C MET A 185 39.76 6.90 -5.10
N THR A 186 39.30 7.63 -4.09
CA THR A 186 38.50 8.84 -4.27
C THR A 186 39.33 9.97 -4.86
N ASP A 187 40.57 10.20 -4.34
CA ASP A 187 41.46 11.24 -4.85
C ASP A 187 41.95 10.89 -6.26
N PHE A 188 42.27 9.62 -6.52
CA PHE A 188 42.59 9.15 -7.86
C PHE A 188 41.48 9.40 -8.88
N LYS A 189 40.23 9.02 -8.52
CA LYS A 189 39.06 9.26 -9.38
C LYS A 189 38.78 10.73 -9.62
N ARG A 190 39.00 11.58 -8.61
CA ARG A 190 38.90 13.03 -8.76
C ARG A 190 39.95 13.53 -9.76
N GLY A 191 41.20 13.11 -9.63
CA GLY A 191 42.26 13.46 -10.58
C GLY A 191 41.96 13.01 -12.02
N ILE A 192 41.29 11.85 -12.22
CA ILE A 192 40.83 11.45 -13.55
C ILE A 192 39.76 12.42 -14.08
N ILE A 193 38.81 12.81 -13.25
CA ILE A 193 37.78 13.77 -13.66
C ILE A 193 38.42 15.11 -14.02
N ASP A 194 39.34 15.62 -13.19
CA ASP A 194 40.04 16.88 -13.43
C ASP A 194 40.84 16.86 -14.75
N ALA A 195 41.47 15.71 -15.08
CA ALA A 195 42.17 15.52 -16.35
C ALA A 195 41.19 15.49 -17.55
N LEU A 196 40.04 14.83 -17.41
CA LEU A 196 39.01 14.75 -18.46
C LEU A 196 38.28 16.08 -18.68
N ASP A 197 38.14 16.92 -17.64
CA ASP A 197 37.40 18.20 -17.70
C ASP A 197 37.96 19.19 -18.72
N GLN A 198 39.19 19.00 -19.16
CA GLN A 198 39.81 19.81 -20.17
C GLN A 198 39.49 19.36 -21.60
N THR A 199 38.64 18.36 -21.77
CA THR A 199 38.32 17.78 -23.07
C THR A 199 36.81 17.74 -23.33
N PRO A 200 36.35 17.83 -24.60
CA PRO A 200 34.95 17.63 -24.95
C PRO A 200 34.40 16.26 -24.52
N ALA A 201 35.24 15.23 -24.51
CA ALA A 201 34.90 13.89 -24.04
C ALA A 201 34.60 13.86 -22.52
N GLY A 202 35.26 14.75 -21.76
CA GLY A 202 35.05 14.88 -20.32
C GLY A 202 33.64 15.33 -19.95
N ASP A 203 33.08 16.27 -20.68
CA ASP A 203 31.70 16.71 -20.46
C ASP A 203 30.70 15.60 -20.71
N LEU A 204 30.86 14.80 -21.78
CA LEU A 204 30.04 13.64 -22.07
C LEU A 204 30.21 12.56 -20.99
N PHE A 205 31.41 12.32 -20.52
CA PHE A 205 31.69 11.38 -19.45
C PHE A 205 31.05 11.81 -18.11
N LYS A 206 31.11 13.10 -17.76
CA LYS A 206 30.43 13.65 -16.60
C LYS A 206 28.92 13.44 -16.69
N GLN A 207 28.31 13.71 -17.84
CA GLN A 207 26.91 13.49 -18.07
C GLN A 207 26.53 12.00 -17.85
N ALA A 208 27.29 11.07 -18.43
CA ALA A 208 27.12 9.63 -18.26
C ALA A 208 27.28 9.22 -16.78
N THR A 209 28.29 9.74 -16.10
CA THR A 209 28.55 9.45 -14.68
C THR A 209 27.45 10.00 -13.77
N ASN A 210 26.94 11.20 -14.05
CA ASN A 210 25.80 11.76 -13.31
C ASN A 210 24.51 10.99 -13.58
N ALA A 211 24.28 10.54 -14.81
CA ALA A 211 23.17 9.67 -15.14
C ALA A 211 23.26 8.34 -14.38
N PHE A 212 24.45 7.75 -14.27
CA PHE A 212 24.69 6.54 -13.48
C PHE A 212 24.44 6.75 -11.98
N LYS A 213 24.93 7.87 -11.40
CA LYS A 213 24.64 8.22 -10.00
C LYS A 213 23.12 8.38 -9.76
N ASN A 214 22.42 9.00 -10.70
CA ASN A 214 20.97 9.14 -10.62
C ASN A 214 20.25 7.80 -10.74
N HIS A 215 20.77 6.88 -11.59
CA HIS A 215 20.27 5.51 -11.65
C HIS A 215 20.40 4.82 -10.28
N ALA A 216 21.59 4.84 -9.68
CA ALA A 216 21.82 4.23 -8.37
C ALA A 216 20.89 4.83 -7.29
N ARG A 217 20.73 6.16 -7.24
CA ARG A 217 19.78 6.82 -6.32
C ARG A 217 18.32 6.40 -6.54
N THR A 218 17.96 6.04 -7.76
CA THR A 218 16.58 5.69 -8.14
C THR A 218 16.30 4.22 -7.88
N TYR A 219 17.23 3.32 -8.22
CA TYR A 219 16.97 1.87 -8.22
C TYR A 219 17.73 1.11 -7.14
N ASP A 220 18.93 1.59 -6.72
CA ASP A 220 19.79 0.85 -5.79
C ASP A 220 19.68 1.36 -4.35
N ASP A 221 19.61 2.69 -4.15
CA ASP A 221 19.55 3.29 -2.80
C ASP A 221 18.22 3.06 -2.06
N PRO A 222 17.02 3.13 -2.70
CA PRO A 222 15.76 2.90 -1.99
C PRO A 222 15.61 1.44 -1.60
N LYS A 223 15.61 1.16 -0.29
CA LYS A 223 15.62 -0.20 0.26
C LYS A 223 14.55 -1.13 -0.31
N LEU A 224 13.33 -0.63 -0.50
CA LEU A 224 12.25 -1.44 -1.05
C LEU A 224 12.48 -1.74 -2.53
N VAL A 225 12.80 -0.73 -3.34
CA VAL A 225 13.01 -0.88 -4.80
C VAL A 225 14.19 -1.82 -5.07
N SER A 226 15.31 -1.58 -4.41
CA SER A 226 16.51 -2.43 -4.49
C SER A 226 16.20 -3.88 -4.12
N ALA A 227 15.48 -4.12 -3.01
CA ALA A 227 15.09 -5.47 -2.60
C ALA A 227 14.17 -6.16 -3.62
N LEU A 228 13.29 -5.42 -4.30
CA LEU A 228 12.39 -5.98 -5.33
C LEU A 228 13.12 -6.31 -6.64
N LEU A 229 14.23 -5.62 -6.92
CA LEU A 229 15.06 -5.84 -8.10
C LEU A 229 16.13 -6.90 -7.91
N LYS A 230 16.41 -7.28 -6.66
CA LYS A 230 17.47 -8.22 -6.33
C LYS A 230 17.17 -9.60 -6.87
N VAL A 231 18.15 -10.20 -7.54
CA VAL A 231 18.09 -11.55 -8.09
C VAL A 231 19.11 -12.44 -7.40
N GLY A 232 18.78 -13.72 -7.26
CA GLY A 232 19.68 -14.75 -6.77
C GLY A 232 20.76 -15.11 -7.79
N ALA A 233 21.60 -16.07 -7.44
CA ALA A 233 22.67 -16.56 -8.32
C ALA A 233 22.15 -17.27 -9.58
N ASP A 234 20.90 -17.69 -9.59
CA ASP A 234 20.16 -18.33 -10.67
C ASP A 234 19.31 -17.39 -11.51
N ASP A 235 19.54 -16.06 -11.40
CA ASP A 235 18.73 -14.99 -12.02
C ASP A 235 17.25 -14.97 -11.62
N THR A 236 16.84 -15.73 -10.62
CA THR A 236 15.49 -15.64 -10.06
C THR A 236 15.38 -14.49 -9.07
N PRO A 237 14.21 -13.79 -9.00
CA PRO A 237 14.01 -12.76 -7.99
C PRO A 237 14.14 -13.30 -6.57
N GLU A 238 14.91 -12.65 -5.69
CA GLU A 238 15.03 -13.04 -4.27
C GLU A 238 13.69 -12.99 -3.52
N ILE A 239 12.79 -12.09 -3.93
CA ILE A 239 11.43 -11.99 -3.39
C ILE A 239 10.47 -12.56 -4.40
N ALA A 240 9.84 -13.68 -4.08
CA ALA A 240 8.82 -14.29 -4.93
C ALA A 240 7.60 -13.37 -5.11
N ALA A 241 6.98 -13.39 -6.29
CA ALA A 241 5.92 -12.46 -6.67
C ALA A 241 4.74 -12.43 -5.67
N GLU A 242 4.34 -13.58 -5.14
CA GLU A 242 3.27 -13.71 -4.14
C GLU A 242 3.58 -13.04 -2.79
N LYS A 243 4.86 -12.83 -2.45
CA LYS A 243 5.30 -12.16 -1.23
C LYS A 243 5.40 -10.65 -1.36
N ILE A 244 5.31 -10.12 -2.57
CA ILE A 244 5.48 -8.69 -2.83
C ILE A 244 4.32 -7.87 -2.24
N PHE A 245 3.09 -8.39 -2.32
CA PHE A 245 1.94 -7.75 -1.68
C PHE A 245 2.21 -7.54 -0.17
N ASP A 246 2.64 -8.58 0.51
CA ASP A 246 2.99 -8.49 1.94
C ASP A 246 4.13 -7.48 2.17
N ARG A 247 5.15 -7.51 1.33
CA ARG A 247 6.31 -6.62 1.45
C ARG A 247 5.99 -5.15 1.25
N ILE A 248 5.14 -4.82 0.26
CA ILE A 248 4.78 -3.44 -0.08
C ILE A 248 3.58 -2.97 0.74
N VAL A 249 2.46 -3.71 0.68
CA VAL A 249 1.17 -3.25 1.21
C VAL A 249 1.07 -3.49 2.70
N MET A 250 1.47 -4.67 3.19
CA MET A 250 1.36 -4.97 4.62
C MET A 250 2.52 -4.33 5.42
N LYS A 251 3.77 -4.55 5.01
CA LYS A 251 4.98 -4.18 5.78
C LYS A 251 5.66 -2.90 5.33
N GLY A 252 5.47 -2.47 4.07
CA GLY A 252 6.09 -1.25 3.54
C GLY A 252 5.63 0.00 4.27
N SER A 253 6.54 0.97 4.44
CA SER A 253 6.20 2.29 4.94
C SER A 253 5.48 3.13 3.87
N ILE A 254 4.87 4.24 4.28
CA ILE A 254 4.27 5.21 3.33
C ILE A 254 5.35 5.78 2.41
N ASP A 255 6.53 6.05 2.94
CA ASP A 255 7.66 6.56 2.16
C ASP A 255 8.15 5.53 1.13
N ASP A 256 8.22 4.24 1.50
CA ASP A 256 8.55 3.17 0.56
C ASP A 256 7.56 3.10 -0.60
N ILE A 257 6.26 3.19 -0.30
CA ILE A 257 5.19 3.18 -1.32
C ILE A 257 5.30 4.41 -2.23
N ASN A 258 5.53 5.60 -1.65
CA ASN A 258 5.68 6.83 -2.43
C ASN A 258 6.94 6.81 -3.29
N ASN A 259 8.05 6.30 -2.77
CA ASN A 259 9.30 6.12 -3.53
C ASN A 259 9.10 5.13 -4.68
N LEU A 260 8.48 3.97 -4.43
CA LEU A 260 8.14 3.01 -5.47
C LEU A 260 7.30 3.65 -6.58
N LYS A 261 6.24 4.37 -6.21
CA LYS A 261 5.40 5.10 -7.17
C LYS A 261 6.21 6.14 -7.97
N LYS A 262 7.07 6.89 -7.29
CA LYS A 262 7.95 7.89 -7.95
C LYS A 262 8.85 7.22 -8.98
N VAL A 263 9.53 6.14 -8.61
CA VAL A 263 10.42 5.39 -9.53
C VAL A 263 9.65 4.93 -10.76
N ILE A 264 8.47 4.32 -10.57
CA ILE A 264 7.64 3.85 -11.68
C ILE A 264 7.17 5.01 -12.57
N LEU A 265 6.69 6.11 -11.99
CA LEU A 265 6.13 7.24 -12.73
C LEU A 265 7.20 8.08 -13.46
N THR A 266 8.42 8.12 -12.93
CA THR A 266 9.57 8.82 -13.54
C THR A 266 10.37 7.95 -14.49
N SER A 267 10.00 6.69 -14.67
CA SER A 267 10.62 5.79 -15.64
C SER A 267 10.47 6.30 -17.08
N ASP A 268 11.29 5.75 -17.97
CA ASP A 268 11.28 6.13 -19.38
C ASP A 268 9.90 6.02 -20.02
N LYS A 269 9.61 6.89 -21.00
CA LYS A 269 8.32 6.91 -21.71
C LYS A 269 7.97 5.56 -22.33
N SER A 270 8.97 4.81 -22.80
CA SER A 270 8.79 3.49 -23.44
C SER A 270 8.27 2.41 -22.50
N VAL A 271 8.47 2.56 -21.19
CA VAL A 271 8.05 1.60 -20.15
C VAL A 271 6.99 2.15 -19.21
N ARG A 272 6.66 3.44 -19.31
CA ARG A 272 5.75 4.14 -18.39
C ARG A 272 4.35 3.52 -18.35
N GLN A 273 3.81 3.09 -19.50
CA GLN A 273 2.48 2.48 -19.54
C GLN A 273 2.45 1.19 -18.71
N GLN A 274 3.44 0.31 -18.87
CA GLN A 274 3.55 -0.89 -18.05
C GLN A 274 3.65 -0.56 -16.55
N GLY A 275 4.35 0.54 -16.21
CA GLY A 275 4.42 1.06 -14.86
C GLY A 275 3.06 1.52 -14.31
N LEU A 276 2.30 2.26 -15.10
CA LEU A 276 0.95 2.68 -14.72
C LEU A 276 0.02 1.48 -14.49
N ASP A 277 0.13 0.46 -15.33
CA ASP A 277 -0.65 -0.77 -15.19
C ASP A 277 -0.25 -1.55 -13.93
N SER A 278 1.04 -1.60 -13.58
CA SER A 278 1.50 -2.21 -12.33
C SER A 278 0.98 -1.47 -11.08
N LEU A 279 0.93 -0.14 -11.10
CA LEU A 279 0.33 0.65 -10.03
C LEU A 279 -1.19 0.46 -9.95
N LYS A 280 -1.86 0.26 -11.08
CA LYS A 280 -3.27 -0.09 -11.14
C LYS A 280 -3.51 -1.46 -10.51
N ASN A 281 -2.68 -2.45 -10.82
CA ASN A 281 -2.74 -3.79 -10.20
C ASN A 281 -2.51 -3.72 -8.68
N MET A 282 -1.62 -2.86 -8.19
CA MET A 282 -1.39 -2.66 -6.76
C MET A 282 -2.64 -2.09 -6.06
N ARG A 283 -3.31 -1.10 -6.66
CA ARG A 283 -4.57 -0.56 -6.13
C ARG A 283 -5.65 -1.62 -6.09
N ALA A 284 -5.80 -2.36 -7.18
CA ALA A 284 -6.76 -3.43 -7.32
C ALA A 284 -6.55 -4.53 -6.28
N ALA A 285 -5.34 -5.04 -6.11
CA ALA A 285 -5.02 -6.06 -5.11
C ALA A 285 -5.27 -5.56 -3.68
N THR A 286 -4.96 -4.28 -3.39
CA THR A 286 -5.23 -3.67 -2.08
C THR A 286 -6.74 -3.56 -1.83
N SER A 287 -7.51 -3.14 -2.82
CA SER A 287 -8.97 -3.04 -2.73
C SER A 287 -9.63 -4.40 -2.53
N ASN A 288 -9.20 -5.42 -3.30
CA ASN A 288 -9.66 -6.80 -3.13
C ASN A 288 -9.35 -7.35 -1.73
N TYR A 289 -8.14 -7.08 -1.21
CA TYR A 289 -7.79 -7.45 0.15
C TYR A 289 -8.75 -6.83 1.18
N LEU A 290 -9.05 -5.53 1.06
CA LEU A 290 -9.98 -4.85 1.96
C LEU A 290 -11.40 -5.38 1.83
N LEU A 291 -11.88 -5.64 0.61
CA LEU A 291 -13.18 -6.24 0.34
C LEU A 291 -13.29 -7.61 1.01
N GLU A 292 -12.33 -8.52 0.75
CA GLU A 292 -12.36 -9.87 1.32
C GLU A 292 -12.27 -9.87 2.85
N LYS A 293 -11.46 -8.98 3.42
CA LYS A 293 -11.34 -8.84 4.88
C LYS A 293 -12.53 -8.16 5.53
N SER A 294 -13.35 -7.43 4.78
CA SER A 294 -14.53 -6.76 5.31
C SER A 294 -15.69 -7.72 5.63
N PHE A 295 -15.70 -8.92 5.09
CA PHE A 295 -16.76 -9.89 5.34
C PHE A 295 -16.63 -10.56 6.71
N MET A 296 -17.79 -10.98 7.26
CA MET A 296 -17.90 -11.70 8.54
C MET A 296 -17.64 -13.21 8.34
N GLY A 297 -16.43 -13.58 7.91
CA GLY A 297 -16.08 -14.98 7.65
C GLY A 297 -17.04 -15.61 6.62
N ASN A 298 -17.63 -16.74 6.97
CA ASN A 298 -18.61 -17.45 6.13
C ASN A 298 -20.08 -17.06 6.44
N ALA A 299 -20.31 -15.99 7.20
CA ALA A 299 -21.67 -15.55 7.49
C ALA A 299 -22.37 -15.08 6.21
N ILE A 300 -23.52 -15.68 5.94
CA ILE A 300 -24.44 -15.31 4.85
C ILE A 300 -25.74 -14.80 5.44
N ASN A 301 -26.38 -13.85 4.77
CA ASN A 301 -27.71 -13.35 5.12
C ASN A 301 -28.82 -14.29 4.59
N GLU A 302 -30.07 -13.94 4.80
CA GLU A 302 -31.24 -14.74 4.32
C GLU A 302 -31.29 -14.82 2.79
N THR A 303 -30.69 -13.87 2.07
CA THR A 303 -30.61 -13.86 0.60
C THR A 303 -29.40 -14.64 0.04
N GLY A 304 -28.56 -15.23 0.91
CA GLY A 304 -27.38 -16.01 0.52
C GLY A 304 -26.14 -15.15 0.24
N GLU A 305 -26.17 -13.85 0.54
CA GLU A 305 -25.04 -12.94 0.35
C GLU A 305 -24.13 -12.90 1.57
N ARG A 306 -22.83 -12.69 1.36
CA ARG A 306 -21.85 -12.48 2.44
C ARG A 306 -22.15 -11.19 3.20
N VAL A 307 -22.02 -11.23 4.52
CA VAL A 307 -22.31 -10.09 5.40
C VAL A 307 -21.07 -9.21 5.57
N VAL A 308 -21.22 -7.92 5.28
CA VAL A 308 -20.16 -6.91 5.48
C VAL A 308 -20.12 -6.47 6.95
N SER A 309 -18.92 -6.35 7.49
CA SER A 309 -18.63 -5.86 8.84
C SER A 309 -17.71 -4.65 8.81
N GLY A 310 -18.19 -3.50 9.28
CA GLY A 310 -17.36 -2.31 9.43
C GLY A 310 -16.21 -2.52 10.39
N SER A 311 -16.40 -3.32 11.44
CA SER A 311 -15.33 -3.68 12.38
C SER A 311 -14.23 -4.49 11.70
N ASN A 312 -14.58 -5.43 10.82
CA ASN A 312 -13.61 -6.22 10.09
C ASN A 312 -12.84 -5.36 9.08
N LEU A 313 -13.53 -4.46 8.37
CA LEU A 313 -12.88 -3.51 7.48
C LEU A 313 -11.87 -2.63 8.24
N ILE A 314 -12.26 -2.07 9.40
CA ILE A 314 -11.37 -1.28 10.24
C ILE A 314 -10.20 -2.13 10.76
N ASN A 315 -10.43 -3.38 11.14
CA ASN A 315 -9.35 -4.28 11.56
C ASN A 315 -8.38 -4.58 10.42
N ALA A 316 -8.87 -4.75 9.19
CA ALA A 316 -7.99 -4.88 8.02
C ALA A 316 -7.15 -3.62 7.80
N VAL A 317 -7.74 -2.44 7.96
CA VAL A 317 -7.01 -1.15 7.91
C VAL A 317 -5.95 -1.07 9.00
N LYS A 318 -6.25 -1.46 10.24
CA LYS A 318 -5.29 -1.49 11.35
C LYS A 318 -4.12 -2.44 11.04
N GLN A 319 -4.39 -3.60 10.45
CA GLN A 319 -3.34 -4.53 10.01
C GLN A 319 -2.40 -3.89 8.98
N LEU A 320 -2.93 -3.14 8.01
CA LEU A 320 -2.11 -2.38 7.06
C LEU A 320 -1.22 -1.34 7.75
N GLY A 321 -1.68 -0.76 8.86
CA GLY A 321 -0.93 0.17 9.69
C GLY A 321 0.07 -0.49 10.64
N GLY A 322 0.15 -1.83 10.69
CA GLY A 322 1.12 -2.57 11.49
C GLY A 322 0.59 -3.16 12.81
N GLY A 323 -0.73 -3.20 13.03
CA GLY A 323 -1.31 -3.87 14.21
C GLY A 323 -2.66 -3.35 14.66
N GLY A 324 -3.13 -3.76 15.85
CA GLY A 324 -4.51 -3.56 16.32
C GLY A 324 -4.83 -2.22 17.00
N SER A 325 -3.88 -1.28 17.14
CA SER A 325 -4.08 -0.03 17.88
C SER A 325 -4.82 1.06 17.05
N ALA A 326 -5.35 2.09 17.74
CA ALA A 326 -5.96 3.25 17.07
C ALA A 326 -4.93 4.04 16.22
N LYS A 327 -3.67 4.14 16.68
CA LYS A 327 -2.58 4.74 15.91
C LYS A 327 -2.34 4.01 14.60
N ASN A 328 -2.42 2.67 14.62
CA ASN A 328 -2.25 1.85 13.43
C ASN A 328 -3.45 1.97 12.48
N GLU A 329 -4.65 2.30 12.98
CA GLU A 329 -5.79 2.62 12.13
C GLU A 329 -5.52 3.88 11.29
N GLU A 330 -5.04 4.94 11.92
CA GLU A 330 -4.67 6.18 11.22
C GLU A 330 -3.58 5.93 10.17
N LEU A 331 -2.51 5.22 10.56
CA LEU A 331 -1.44 4.84 9.64
C LEU A 331 -1.96 3.96 8.49
N GLY A 332 -2.88 3.05 8.77
CA GLY A 332 -3.52 2.22 7.74
C GLY A 332 -4.31 3.06 6.73
N TRP A 333 -5.10 4.03 7.19
CA TRP A 333 -5.80 4.95 6.30
C TRP A 333 -4.87 5.81 5.46
N LEU A 334 -3.78 6.31 6.04
CA LEU A 334 -2.75 7.07 5.30
C LEU A 334 -2.07 6.19 4.25
N LYS A 335 -1.80 4.92 4.56
CA LYS A 335 -1.22 3.98 3.61
C LYS A 335 -2.19 3.66 2.46
N ILE A 336 -3.48 3.44 2.75
CA ILE A 336 -4.51 3.27 1.73
C ILE A 336 -4.57 4.51 0.84
N GLN A 337 -4.51 5.71 1.42
CA GLN A 337 -4.48 6.96 0.66
C GLN A 337 -3.25 7.07 -0.25
N ALA A 338 -2.09 6.66 0.23
CA ALA A 338 -0.87 6.62 -0.58
C ALA A 338 -1.01 5.65 -1.78
N ILE A 339 -1.72 4.53 -1.61
CA ILE A 339 -1.91 3.52 -2.67
C ILE A 339 -3.06 3.91 -3.61
N MET A 340 -4.26 4.13 -3.06
CA MET A 340 -5.52 4.23 -3.81
C MET A 340 -5.95 5.67 -4.10
N GLY A 341 -5.38 6.65 -3.39
CA GLY A 341 -5.73 8.06 -3.48
C GLY A 341 -6.82 8.51 -2.49
N ALA A 342 -6.97 9.82 -2.33
CA ALA A 342 -7.82 10.42 -1.30
C ALA A 342 -9.31 10.09 -1.49
N LYS A 343 -9.82 10.10 -2.73
CA LYS A 343 -11.23 9.85 -3.03
C LYS A 343 -11.66 8.45 -2.61
N ALA A 344 -10.96 7.40 -3.07
CA ALA A 344 -11.27 6.01 -2.71
C ALA A 344 -11.13 5.76 -1.21
N THR A 345 -10.14 6.38 -0.56
CA THR A 345 -9.97 6.30 0.89
C THR A 345 -11.15 6.91 1.65
N GLN A 346 -11.66 8.06 1.20
CA GLN A 346 -12.82 8.69 1.84
C GLN A 346 -14.09 7.87 1.63
N GLU A 347 -14.28 7.28 0.46
CA GLU A 347 -15.39 6.36 0.20
C GLU A 347 -15.33 5.15 1.12
N LEU A 348 -14.17 4.51 1.27
CA LEU A 348 -13.97 3.38 2.20
C LEU A 348 -14.23 3.77 3.67
N LYS A 349 -13.80 4.96 4.12
CA LYS A 349 -14.09 5.48 5.45
C LYS A 349 -15.59 5.66 5.67
N ASN A 350 -16.30 6.18 4.69
CA ASN A 350 -17.75 6.36 4.75
C ASN A 350 -18.46 4.99 4.82
N ILE A 351 -18.05 4.04 3.99
CA ILE A 351 -18.59 2.66 4.00
C ILE A 351 -18.33 1.99 5.36
N ALA A 352 -17.10 2.11 5.90
CA ALA A 352 -16.77 1.55 7.21
C ALA A 352 -17.65 2.12 8.33
N SER A 353 -17.85 3.44 8.35
CA SER A 353 -18.72 4.11 9.32
C SER A 353 -20.18 3.64 9.21
N VAL A 354 -20.74 3.63 8.00
CA VAL A 354 -22.11 3.20 7.76
C VAL A 354 -22.30 1.72 8.10
N SER A 355 -21.32 0.88 7.76
CA SER A 355 -21.36 -0.55 8.10
C SER A 355 -21.28 -0.79 9.60
N LEU A 356 -20.51 0.01 10.35
CA LEU A 356 -20.53 -0.05 11.82
C LEU A 356 -21.92 0.26 12.38
N ASP A 357 -22.57 1.30 11.86
CA ASP A 357 -23.93 1.68 12.31
C ASP A 357 -24.95 0.60 11.93
N ALA A 358 -24.83 0.00 10.73
CA ALA A 358 -25.73 -1.06 10.26
C ALA A 358 -25.56 -2.37 11.05
N THR A 359 -24.31 -2.72 11.45
CA THR A 359 -23.99 -3.99 12.11
C THR A 359 -23.81 -3.88 13.63
N ARG A 360 -24.11 -2.71 14.20
CA ARG A 360 -23.92 -2.45 15.63
C ARG A 360 -24.82 -3.40 16.45
N LYS A 361 -24.22 -4.46 16.93
CA LYS A 361 -24.89 -5.36 17.88
C LYS A 361 -24.99 -4.66 19.24
N VAL A 362 -26.20 -4.56 19.73
CA VAL A 362 -26.44 -4.11 21.11
C VAL A 362 -25.92 -5.19 22.05
N ARG A 363 -24.77 -4.96 22.65
CA ARG A 363 -24.25 -5.85 23.70
C ARG A 363 -25.19 -5.81 24.91
N GLY A 364 -25.71 -6.94 25.33
CA GLY A 364 -26.18 -7.15 26.68
C GLY A 364 -27.57 -7.69 26.92
N ALA A 365 -28.52 -7.66 25.98
CA ALA A 365 -29.91 -8.00 26.35
C ALA A 365 -30.41 -9.37 25.90
N ALA A 366 -29.83 -9.99 24.90
CA ALA A 366 -30.39 -11.21 24.31
C ALA A 366 -29.48 -12.45 24.32
N GLU A 367 -28.18 -12.27 24.60
CA GLU A 367 -27.22 -13.37 24.45
C GLU A 367 -26.97 -14.14 25.76
N THR A 368 -27.38 -13.62 26.93
CA THR A 368 -26.97 -14.17 28.24
C THR A 368 -28.09 -14.79 29.09
N SER A 369 -29.35 -14.65 28.71
CA SER A 369 -30.41 -15.27 29.47
C SER A 369 -31.37 -16.05 28.59
N GLY A 370 -31.52 -17.34 28.84
CA GLY A 370 -32.59 -18.16 28.27
C GLY A 370 -34.01 -17.62 28.52
N THR A 371 -34.11 -16.48 29.19
CA THR A 371 -35.32 -15.69 29.44
C THR A 371 -35.75 -14.92 28.20
N ALA A 372 -34.81 -14.38 27.41
CA ALA A 372 -35.14 -13.71 26.16
C ALA A 372 -35.68 -14.71 25.12
N GLU A 373 -35.11 -15.92 25.03
CA GLU A 373 -35.60 -17.00 24.17
C GLU A 373 -36.97 -17.48 24.58
N ARG A 374 -37.25 -17.60 25.88
CA ARG A 374 -38.61 -17.96 26.38
C ARG A 374 -39.63 -16.86 26.12
N LEU A 375 -39.22 -15.58 26.24
CA LEU A 375 -40.08 -14.43 25.92
C LEU A 375 -40.41 -14.38 24.44
N ILE A 376 -39.41 -14.64 23.58
CA ILE A 376 -39.54 -14.71 22.13
C ILE A 376 -40.45 -15.89 21.73
N SER A 377 -40.28 -17.06 22.32
CA SER A 377 -41.12 -18.24 22.07
C SER A 377 -42.56 -17.99 22.48
N LEU A 378 -42.80 -17.36 23.64
CA LEU A 378 -44.11 -17.02 24.12
C LEU A 378 -44.82 -15.94 23.27
N LEU A 379 -44.08 -14.90 22.85
CA LEU A 379 -44.64 -13.87 21.96
C LEU A 379 -44.88 -14.38 20.54
N GLY A 380 -44.02 -15.31 20.04
CA GLY A 380 -44.19 -15.92 18.72
C GLY A 380 -45.35 -16.90 18.60
N SER A 381 -45.81 -17.47 19.71
CA SER A 381 -46.94 -18.43 19.75
C SER A 381 -48.31 -17.77 19.90
N MET A 382 -48.39 -16.43 20.02
CA MET A 382 -49.68 -15.74 20.26
C MET A 382 -50.29 -15.16 18.98
N PRO A 383 -51.63 -15.35 18.78
CA PRO A 383 -52.37 -14.68 17.71
C PRO A 383 -52.48 -13.17 17.99
N LEU A 384 -52.08 -12.34 17.02
CA LEU A 384 -51.89 -10.90 17.11
C LEU A 384 -53.14 -10.02 17.28
N ASN A 385 -54.29 -10.60 17.53
CA ASN A 385 -55.58 -9.85 17.50
C ASN A 385 -56.09 -9.31 18.85
N ILE A 386 -55.26 -9.26 19.91
CA ILE A 386 -55.74 -8.89 21.22
C ILE A 386 -54.88 -7.79 21.88
N GLY A 387 -55.44 -6.61 22.03
CA GLY A 387 -54.80 -5.38 22.52
C GLY A 387 -54.41 -5.32 24.02
N LYS A 388 -54.51 -6.40 24.80
CA LYS A 388 -54.10 -6.44 26.23
C LYS A 388 -53.11 -7.51 26.68
N PRO A 389 -52.61 -8.43 25.86
CA PRO A 389 -51.85 -9.58 26.37
C PRO A 389 -50.35 -9.40 26.55
N VAL A 390 -49.70 -8.38 25.94
CA VAL A 390 -48.24 -8.23 26.02
C VAL A 390 -47.80 -7.99 27.47
N GLN A 391 -48.58 -7.21 28.23
CA GLN A 391 -48.27 -6.97 29.66
C GLN A 391 -48.57 -8.18 30.55
N LEU A 392 -49.60 -8.97 30.22
CA LEU A 392 -49.97 -10.17 30.98
C LEU A 392 -48.94 -11.28 30.79
N VAL A 393 -48.46 -11.48 29.56
CA VAL A 393 -47.41 -12.46 29.22
C VAL A 393 -46.08 -12.06 29.78
N ALA A 394 -45.75 -10.76 29.73
CA ALA A 394 -44.56 -10.21 30.35
C ALA A 394 -44.54 -10.44 31.87
N ASN A 395 -45.69 -10.25 32.54
CA ASN A 395 -45.79 -10.49 33.98
C ASN A 395 -45.71 -12.02 34.31
N ALA A 396 -46.29 -12.88 33.48
CA ALA A 396 -46.18 -14.32 33.66
C ALA A 396 -44.78 -14.85 33.40
N ALA A 397 -44.08 -14.32 32.41
CA ALA A 397 -42.68 -14.67 32.14
C ALA A 397 -41.72 -14.17 33.25
N MET A 398 -42.04 -13.05 33.89
CA MET A 398 -41.25 -12.49 34.98
C MET A 398 -41.38 -13.22 36.32
N THR A 399 -42.49 -13.96 36.53
CA THR A 399 -42.70 -14.76 37.75
C THR A 399 -41.74 -15.95 37.87
N GLY A 400 -41.14 -16.40 36.75
CA GLY A 400 -40.15 -17.49 36.73
C GLY A 400 -38.67 -17.06 36.89
N ILE A 401 -38.40 -15.76 36.93
CA ILE A 401 -37.01 -15.25 36.99
C ILE A 401 -36.62 -14.96 38.43
N LYS A 402 -35.67 -15.72 38.95
CA LYS A 402 -35.17 -15.57 40.33
C LYS A 402 -34.12 -14.46 40.51
N ASN A 403 -33.53 -13.94 39.43
CA ASN A 403 -32.48 -12.92 39.47
C ASN A 403 -33.08 -11.53 39.14
N GLU A 404 -32.87 -10.56 40.04
CA GLU A 404 -33.46 -9.24 39.94
C GLU A 404 -32.91 -8.42 38.77
N GLY A 405 -31.63 -8.59 38.39
CA GLY A 405 -31.04 -7.97 37.21
C GLY A 405 -31.69 -8.47 35.91
N GLN A 406 -31.91 -9.78 35.80
CA GLN A 406 -32.62 -10.38 34.66
C GLN A 406 -34.10 -9.97 34.57
N ARG A 407 -34.75 -9.72 35.72
CA ARG A 407 -36.10 -9.18 35.79
C ARG A 407 -36.18 -7.75 35.24
N GLN A 408 -35.23 -6.92 35.59
CA GLN A 408 -35.15 -5.52 35.07
C GLN A 408 -34.89 -5.50 33.58
N GLU A 409 -34.00 -6.33 33.09
CA GLU A 409 -33.70 -6.46 31.64
C GLU A 409 -34.92 -6.94 30.87
N ALA A 410 -35.62 -7.95 31.37
CA ALA A 410 -36.87 -8.46 30.77
C ALA A 410 -37.96 -7.37 30.75
N LYS A 411 -38.12 -6.57 31.82
CA LYS A 411 -39.05 -5.43 31.86
C LYS A 411 -38.71 -4.38 30.82
N GLN A 412 -37.44 -4.03 30.67
CA GLN A 412 -36.97 -3.06 29.68
C GLN A 412 -37.24 -3.55 28.27
N ALA A 413 -36.93 -4.81 27.96
CA ALA A 413 -37.20 -5.43 26.66
C ALA A 413 -38.68 -5.42 26.30
N VAL A 414 -39.56 -5.81 27.23
CA VAL A 414 -41.01 -5.80 27.03
C VAL A 414 -41.56 -4.40 26.81
N ASN A 415 -41.10 -3.43 27.59
CA ASN A 415 -41.52 -2.05 27.44
C ASN A 415 -41.05 -1.47 26.08
N ALA A 416 -39.84 -1.78 25.63
CA ALA A 416 -39.31 -1.34 24.34
C ALA A 416 -40.13 -1.94 23.17
N VAL A 417 -40.46 -3.22 23.22
CA VAL A 417 -41.32 -3.88 22.22
C VAL A 417 -42.74 -3.30 22.24
N THR A 418 -43.32 -3.05 23.42
CA THR A 418 -44.64 -2.46 23.55
C THR A 418 -44.73 -1.05 22.97
N GLU A 419 -43.69 -0.21 23.19
CA GLU A 419 -43.61 1.14 22.64
C GLU A 419 -43.44 1.14 21.11
N LEU A 420 -42.67 0.22 20.57
CA LEU A 420 -42.56 0.05 19.12
C LEU A 420 -43.84 -0.41 18.45
N MET A 421 -44.57 -1.34 19.09
CA MET A 421 -45.88 -1.78 18.61
C MET A 421 -46.92 -0.65 18.64
N LYS A 422 -46.91 0.22 19.67
CA LYS A 422 -47.76 1.41 19.73
C LYS A 422 -47.43 2.43 18.66
N LYS A 423 -46.14 2.63 18.35
CA LYS A 423 -45.67 3.55 17.29
C LYS A 423 -46.04 3.05 15.89
N LYS A 424 -46.03 1.72 15.63
CA LYS A 424 -46.48 1.13 14.36
C LYS A 424 -47.98 1.19 14.16
N ALA A 425 -48.79 1.33 15.22
CA ALA A 425 -50.25 1.51 15.12
C ALA A 425 -50.64 2.93 14.67
N LYS A 426 -49.69 3.90 14.61
CA LYS A 426 -49.92 5.17 13.90
C LYS A 426 -49.50 4.98 12.44
N PRO A 427 -50.38 5.28 11.46
CA PRO A 427 -50.04 5.15 10.06
C PRO A 427 -48.80 6.03 9.78
N ILE A 428 -47.75 5.40 9.26
CA ILE A 428 -46.57 6.10 8.73
C ILE A 428 -47.09 7.00 7.63
N PRO A 429 -46.84 8.33 7.64
CA PRO A 429 -47.14 9.14 6.50
C PRO A 429 -46.34 8.57 5.32
N THR A 430 -46.99 7.96 4.39
CA THR A 430 -46.47 7.52 3.11
C THR A 430 -46.11 8.81 2.35
N ALA A 431 -44.89 9.28 2.47
CA ALA A 431 -44.30 10.21 1.52
C ALA A 431 -43.94 9.42 0.24
N LEU A 432 -44.98 8.81 -0.34
CA LEU A 432 -45.02 8.30 -1.70
C LEU A 432 -46.21 9.00 -2.32
N GLY A 433 -45.95 10.18 -2.81
CA GLY A 433 -46.95 10.97 -3.49
C GLY A 433 -46.34 11.88 -4.51
N ALA A 434 -46.64 11.60 -5.72
CA ALA A 434 -46.62 12.49 -6.86
C ALA A 434 -45.28 12.66 -7.60
N ALA A 435 -44.95 11.66 -8.40
CA ALA A 435 -44.54 11.99 -9.77
C ALA A 435 -45.78 11.78 -10.63
N SER A 436 -46.51 12.87 -10.83
CA SER A 436 -47.65 12.94 -11.69
C SER A 436 -47.25 12.73 -13.15
N SER A 437 -47.93 11.79 -13.79
CA SER A 437 -48.32 11.82 -15.18
C SER A 437 -48.52 13.25 -15.72
N GLY A 438 -47.60 13.68 -16.54
CA GLY A 438 -47.74 14.87 -17.42
C GLY A 438 -47.92 14.40 -18.85
N GLN A 439 -49.15 14.50 -19.30
CA GLN A 439 -49.67 14.21 -20.60
C GLN A 439 -48.81 14.73 -21.75
N ALA A 440 -48.68 13.89 -22.77
CA ALA A 440 -48.50 14.29 -24.16
C ALA A 440 -49.73 15.07 -24.65
N ALA A 441 -49.51 16.23 -25.23
CA ALA A 441 -50.41 16.81 -26.24
C ALA A 441 -49.65 17.82 -27.09
N ASN A 442 -49.54 17.47 -28.36
CA ASN A 442 -49.67 18.28 -29.56
C ASN A 442 -48.82 19.57 -29.70
N ARG A 443 -47.84 19.60 -30.51
CA ARG A 443 -47.82 20.03 -31.92
C ARG A 443 -46.43 19.87 -32.49
#